data_63f46953870d675f234bfd3b565c1f53
#
_entry.id   63f46953870d675f234bfd3b565c1f53
#
_cell.length_a   1.000
_cell.length_b   1.000
_cell.length_c   1.000
_cell.angle_alpha   90.00
_cell.angle_beta   90.00
_cell.angle_gamma   90.00
#
_symmetry.space_group_name_H-M   'P 1'
#
loop_
_entity.id
_entity.type
_entity.pdbx_description
1 polymer ?
#
loop_
_entity_poly.entity_id
_entity_poly.type
_entity_poly.pdbx_seq_one_letter_code
_entity_poly.pdbx_strand_id
1 'polypeptide(L)'
;PGHEHGYIKFKDYQIKCLISISKFLIKKYKIDKKNILGHSDIAPLRKTDPGEKFPWKQLYKNKIGIWHNINPKILKSLRGKKSENLYKFINYLKELGYFMEYSNLNELRKIIKIFQMRFRPNLIDGKLDLECYEIAKSLYYRKQ
;
A
#
# COMPACT_ATOMS: atom_id res chain seq x y z
N PRO A 1 15.69 -10.28 -0.16
CA PRO A 1 15.49 -8.83 0.03
C PRO A 1 14.94 -8.59 1.42
N GLY A 2 15.72 -7.93 2.25
CA GLY A 2 15.36 -7.72 3.64
C GLY A 2 14.78 -6.33 3.89
N HIS A 3 14.29 -6.12 5.08
CA HIS A 3 13.78 -4.84 5.51
C HIS A 3 14.67 -4.20 6.55
N GLU A 4 15.41 -4.94 7.34
CA GLU A 4 16.11 -4.44 8.51
C GLU A 4 17.64 -4.51 8.39
N HIS A 5 18.14 -5.39 7.51
CA HIS A 5 19.57 -5.65 7.41
C HIS A 5 20.02 -5.67 5.94
N GLY A 6 20.37 -4.50 5.41
CA GLY A 6 20.91 -4.43 4.04
C GLY A 6 19.86 -4.67 2.96
N TYR A 7 18.89 -3.83 2.93
CA TYR A 7 17.73 -3.89 2.06
C TYR A 7 18.08 -3.69 0.58
N ILE A 8 17.96 -4.73 -0.22
CA ILE A 8 18.18 -4.71 -1.66
C ILE A 8 16.87 -4.79 -2.45
N LYS A 9 16.85 -4.28 -3.68
CA LYS A 9 15.71 -4.41 -4.57
C LYS A 9 15.49 -5.87 -4.97
N PHE A 10 14.23 -6.22 -5.23
CA PHE A 10 13.90 -7.49 -5.85
C PHE A 10 14.49 -7.56 -7.26
N LYS A 11 15.05 -8.71 -7.63
CA LYS A 11 15.63 -8.91 -8.96
C LYS A 11 14.52 -9.02 -10.00
N ASP A 12 14.78 -8.54 -11.21
CA ASP A 12 13.76 -8.50 -12.27
C ASP A 12 13.17 -9.88 -12.59
N TYR A 13 13.99 -10.94 -12.57
CA TYR A 13 13.49 -12.29 -12.80
C TYR A 13 12.52 -12.75 -11.71
N GLN A 14 12.75 -12.39 -10.44
CA GLN A 14 11.84 -12.70 -9.34
C GLN A 14 10.47 -12.04 -9.56
N ILE A 15 10.48 -10.78 -9.99
CA ILE A 15 9.24 -10.06 -10.28
C ILE A 15 8.54 -10.61 -11.52
N LYS A 16 9.27 -11.01 -12.58
CA LYS A 16 8.69 -11.68 -13.75
C LYS A 16 8.02 -13.00 -13.36
N CYS A 17 8.68 -13.85 -12.57
CA CYS A 17 8.11 -15.10 -12.07
C CYS A 17 6.86 -14.85 -11.20
N LEU A 18 6.92 -13.86 -10.28
CA LEU A 18 5.80 -13.48 -9.45
C LEU A 18 4.59 -13.04 -10.30
N ILE A 19 4.81 -12.20 -11.32
CA ILE A 19 3.74 -11.75 -12.23
C ILE A 19 3.11 -12.94 -12.95
N SER A 20 3.91 -13.88 -13.47
CA SER A 20 3.43 -15.06 -14.18
C SER A 20 2.56 -15.94 -13.28
N ILE A 21 3.07 -16.29 -12.10
CA ILE A 21 2.35 -17.12 -11.12
C ILE A 21 1.08 -16.44 -10.64
N SER A 22 1.15 -15.13 -10.33
CA SER A 22 -0.01 -14.37 -9.87
C SER A 22 -1.12 -14.33 -10.92
N LYS A 23 -0.79 -14.11 -12.21
CA LYS A 23 -1.77 -14.15 -13.30
C LYS A 23 -2.43 -15.52 -13.44
N PHE A 24 -1.64 -16.59 -13.33
CA PHE A 24 -2.17 -17.97 -13.35
C PHE A 24 -3.16 -18.19 -12.20
N LEU A 25 -2.77 -17.86 -10.96
CA LEU A 25 -3.63 -18.05 -9.79
C LEU A 25 -4.89 -17.20 -9.84
N ILE A 26 -4.78 -15.92 -10.23
CA ILE A 26 -5.92 -15.01 -10.41
C ILE A 26 -6.93 -15.60 -11.40
N LYS A 27 -6.46 -16.10 -12.55
CA LYS A 27 -7.32 -16.71 -13.56
C LYS A 27 -7.95 -18.02 -13.04
N LYS A 28 -7.15 -18.90 -12.44
CA LYS A 28 -7.60 -20.22 -11.97
C LYS A 28 -8.64 -20.11 -10.86
N TYR A 29 -8.41 -19.22 -9.88
CA TYR A 29 -9.25 -19.10 -8.69
C TYR A 29 -10.18 -17.89 -8.72
N LYS A 30 -10.23 -17.13 -9.81
CA LYS A 30 -11.05 -15.92 -9.98
C LYS A 30 -10.85 -14.90 -8.86
N ILE A 31 -9.58 -14.72 -8.43
CA ILE A 31 -9.22 -13.83 -7.33
C ILE A 31 -9.48 -12.37 -7.74
N ASP A 32 -10.29 -11.66 -6.93
CA ASP A 32 -10.48 -10.23 -7.11
C ASP A 32 -9.17 -9.47 -6.85
N LYS A 33 -8.88 -8.45 -7.66
CA LYS A 33 -7.67 -7.62 -7.53
C LYS A 33 -7.53 -6.96 -6.16
N LYS A 34 -8.65 -6.62 -5.51
CA LYS A 34 -8.65 -6.04 -4.15
C LYS A 34 -8.16 -7.02 -3.08
N ASN A 35 -8.25 -8.32 -3.33
CA ASN A 35 -7.82 -9.38 -2.40
C ASN A 35 -6.35 -9.77 -2.59
N ILE A 36 -5.59 -9.03 -3.41
CA ILE A 36 -4.15 -9.23 -3.56
C ILE A 36 -3.43 -8.27 -2.60
N LEU A 37 -3.00 -8.82 -1.49
CA LEU A 37 -2.48 -8.10 -0.33
C LEU A 37 -1.06 -8.53 0.00
N GLY A 38 -0.30 -7.65 0.62
CA GLY A 38 0.95 -8.00 1.31
C GLY A 38 0.65 -8.49 2.73
N HIS A 39 1.60 -9.19 3.32
CA HIS A 39 1.47 -9.66 4.69
C HIS A 39 1.30 -8.49 5.68
N SER A 40 2.01 -7.40 5.44
CA SER A 40 1.88 -6.16 6.21
C SER A 40 0.51 -5.46 6.07
N ASP A 41 -0.18 -5.62 4.95
CA ASP A 41 -1.53 -5.04 4.79
C ASP A 41 -2.54 -5.71 5.75
N ILE A 42 -2.35 -7.00 6.04
CA ILE A 42 -3.23 -7.79 6.93
C ILE A 42 -2.79 -7.68 8.39
N ALA A 43 -1.49 -7.60 8.66
CA ALA A 43 -0.94 -7.61 10.01
C ALA A 43 0.03 -6.42 10.22
N PRO A 44 -0.41 -5.16 10.08
CA PRO A 44 0.46 -3.98 10.01
C PRO A 44 1.25 -3.70 11.29
N LEU A 45 0.81 -4.22 12.44
CA LEU A 45 1.51 -4.06 13.71
C LEU A 45 2.63 -5.08 13.91
N ARG A 46 2.58 -6.22 13.19
CA ARG A 46 3.50 -7.36 13.38
C ARG A 46 4.42 -7.62 12.18
N LYS A 47 4.05 -7.16 10.99
CA LYS A 47 4.73 -7.48 9.73
C LYS A 47 5.03 -6.24 8.92
N THR A 48 6.17 -6.27 8.22
CA THR A 48 6.62 -5.19 7.33
C THR A 48 6.80 -5.67 5.88
N ASP A 49 6.82 -6.98 5.65
CA ASP A 49 6.96 -7.55 4.31
C ASP A 49 5.70 -7.33 3.45
N PRO A 50 5.84 -7.11 2.14
CA PRO A 50 7.06 -7.23 1.34
C PRO A 50 7.96 -5.98 1.33
N GLY A 51 7.64 -4.92 2.08
CA GLY A 51 8.43 -3.70 2.22
C GLY A 51 8.25 -2.68 1.08
N GLU A 52 8.87 -1.51 1.24
CA GLU A 52 8.68 -0.37 0.35
C GLU A 52 9.32 -0.53 -1.05
N LYS A 53 10.30 -1.44 -1.20
CA LYS A 53 10.92 -1.72 -2.50
C LYS A 53 10.17 -2.75 -3.32
N PHE A 54 9.09 -3.32 -2.76
CA PHE A 54 8.24 -4.22 -3.53
C PHE A 54 7.47 -3.45 -4.59
N PRO A 55 7.50 -3.86 -5.86
CA PRO A 55 7.05 -3.03 -6.98
C PRO A 55 5.52 -3.09 -7.22
N TRP A 56 4.72 -2.72 -6.21
CA TRP A 56 3.25 -2.73 -6.28
C TRP A 56 2.68 -2.04 -7.52
N LYS A 57 3.23 -0.87 -7.88
CA LYS A 57 2.80 -0.14 -9.09
C LYS A 57 3.07 -0.93 -10.38
N GLN A 58 4.17 -1.70 -10.45
CA GLN A 58 4.49 -2.57 -11.58
C GLN A 58 3.52 -3.74 -11.65
N LEU A 59 3.16 -4.34 -10.50
CA LEU A 59 2.17 -5.40 -10.44
C LEU A 59 0.80 -4.90 -10.92
N TYR A 60 0.36 -3.71 -10.46
CA TYR A 60 -0.88 -3.08 -10.92
C TYR A 60 -0.91 -2.86 -12.44
N LYS A 61 0.19 -2.38 -13.05
CA LYS A 61 0.31 -2.27 -14.52
C LYS A 61 0.13 -3.62 -15.22
N ASN A 62 0.44 -4.72 -14.55
CA ASN A 62 0.21 -6.08 -15.00
C ASN A 62 -1.14 -6.67 -14.58
N LYS A 63 -2.08 -5.83 -14.13
CA LYS A 63 -3.45 -6.19 -13.69
C LYS A 63 -3.47 -7.01 -12.39
N ILE A 64 -2.45 -6.88 -11.54
CA ILE A 64 -2.30 -7.56 -10.25
C ILE A 64 -2.41 -6.53 -9.13
N GLY A 65 -3.39 -6.72 -8.21
CA GLY A 65 -3.63 -5.79 -7.12
C GLY A 65 -4.29 -4.47 -7.55
N ILE A 66 -4.32 -3.52 -6.63
CA ILE A 66 -4.92 -2.19 -6.81
C ILE A 66 -3.88 -1.09 -6.71
N TRP A 67 -4.16 0.05 -7.35
CA TRP A 67 -3.36 1.27 -7.30
C TRP A 67 -4.25 2.50 -7.56
N HIS A 68 -3.83 3.68 -7.08
CA HIS A 68 -4.52 4.94 -7.34
C HIS A 68 -4.21 5.51 -8.74
N ASN A 69 -5.07 6.41 -9.25
CA ASN A 69 -4.91 7.07 -10.57
C ASN A 69 -4.53 8.55 -10.47
N ILE A 70 -4.16 9.04 -9.30
CA ILE A 70 -3.87 10.46 -9.12
C ILE A 70 -2.58 10.81 -9.86
N ASN A 71 -2.60 11.97 -10.51
CA ASN A 71 -1.43 12.48 -11.22
C ASN A 71 -0.24 12.67 -10.27
N PRO A 72 0.96 12.16 -10.58
CA PRO A 72 2.14 12.28 -9.72
C PRO A 72 2.53 13.72 -9.36
N LYS A 73 2.29 14.70 -10.26
CA LYS A 73 2.55 16.13 -9.99
C LYS A 73 1.64 16.64 -8.87
N ILE A 74 0.35 16.26 -8.90
CA ILE A 74 -0.62 16.61 -7.85
C ILE A 74 -0.19 15.96 -6.53
N LEU A 75 0.14 14.68 -6.51
CA LEU A 75 0.60 13.99 -5.30
C LEU A 75 1.82 14.69 -4.68
N LYS A 76 2.81 15.04 -5.52
CA LYS A 76 4.00 15.76 -5.06
C LYS A 76 3.66 17.11 -4.43
N SER A 77 2.66 17.83 -4.95
CA SER A 77 2.23 19.12 -4.39
C SER A 77 1.47 19.01 -3.08
N LEU A 78 0.90 17.84 -2.77
CA LEU A 78 0.17 17.56 -1.53
C LEU A 78 1.06 16.98 -0.43
N ARG A 79 2.23 16.46 -0.80
CA ARG A 79 3.17 15.79 0.11
C ARG A 79 3.62 16.71 1.23
N GLY A 80 3.58 16.20 2.47
CA GLY A 80 3.97 16.93 3.67
C GLY A 80 2.98 18.00 4.12
N LYS A 81 1.91 18.27 3.37
CA LYS A 81 0.85 19.17 3.82
C LYS A 81 -0.05 18.46 4.82
N LYS A 82 -0.25 19.07 6.00
CA LYS A 82 -1.07 18.48 7.06
C LYS A 82 -2.48 18.16 6.57
N SER A 83 -2.96 16.97 6.90
CA SER A 83 -4.37 16.59 6.74
C SER A 83 -5.05 16.52 8.10
N GLU A 84 -6.24 17.11 8.22
CA GLU A 84 -7.07 17.06 9.43
C GLU A 84 -8.12 15.93 9.36
N ASN A 85 -8.17 15.20 8.25
CA ASN A 85 -9.19 14.19 7.99
C ASN A 85 -8.79 12.78 8.47
N LEU A 86 -8.19 12.65 9.68
CA LEU A 86 -7.73 11.38 10.22
C LEU A 86 -8.88 10.36 10.30
N TYR A 87 -10.04 10.75 10.80
CA TYR A 87 -11.21 9.86 10.90
C TYR A 87 -11.62 9.27 9.54
N LYS A 88 -11.75 10.13 8.52
CA LYS A 88 -12.09 9.66 7.16
C LYS A 88 -10.99 8.78 6.58
N PHE A 89 -9.73 9.10 6.80
CA PHE A 89 -8.61 8.28 6.36
C PHE A 89 -8.67 6.88 6.99
N ILE A 90 -8.90 6.78 8.30
CA ILE A 90 -9.07 5.51 9.02
C ILE A 90 -10.23 4.70 8.42
N ASN A 91 -11.37 5.34 8.15
CA ASN A 91 -12.51 4.67 7.54
C ASN A 91 -12.17 4.14 6.13
N TYR A 92 -11.46 4.91 5.31
CA TYR A 92 -11.01 4.43 4.00
C TYR A 92 -10.08 3.21 4.13
N LEU A 93 -9.17 3.20 5.11
CA LEU A 93 -8.29 2.05 5.33
C LEU A 93 -9.07 0.80 5.77
N LYS A 94 -10.05 0.95 6.68
CA LYS A 94 -10.95 -0.14 7.08
C LYS A 94 -11.67 -0.75 5.89
N GLU A 95 -12.25 0.09 5.05
CA GLU A 95 -12.94 -0.34 3.84
C GLU A 95 -12.00 -0.99 2.81
N LEU A 96 -10.73 -0.60 2.78
CA LEU A 96 -9.70 -1.24 1.97
C LEU A 96 -9.21 -2.58 2.53
N GLY A 97 -9.67 -2.97 3.72
CA GLY A 97 -9.35 -4.24 4.37
C GLY A 97 -8.11 -4.19 5.27
N TYR A 98 -7.61 -3.00 5.62
CA TYR A 98 -6.56 -2.87 6.62
C TYR A 98 -7.11 -3.17 8.03
N PHE A 99 -6.34 -3.95 8.78
CA PHE A 99 -6.62 -4.13 10.19
C PHE A 99 -6.35 -2.81 10.94
N MET A 100 -7.40 -2.26 11.56
CA MET A 100 -7.37 -0.91 12.14
C MET A 100 -7.61 -0.91 13.66
N GLU A 101 -7.28 -2.00 14.35
CA GLU A 101 -7.20 -1.99 15.81
C GLU A 101 -5.82 -1.47 16.22
N TYR A 102 -5.83 -0.38 16.95
CA TYR A 102 -4.62 0.22 17.52
C TYR A 102 -4.95 0.84 18.88
N SER A 103 -4.02 0.71 19.82
CA SER A 103 -4.19 1.14 21.22
C SER A 103 -3.58 2.52 21.49
N ASN A 104 -2.68 2.99 20.60
CA ASN A 104 -1.93 4.23 20.80
C ASN A 104 -1.44 4.83 19.49
N LEU A 105 -0.93 6.06 19.57
CA LEU A 105 -0.44 6.81 18.41
C LEU A 105 0.75 6.14 17.70
N ASN A 106 1.58 5.37 18.41
CA ASN A 106 2.73 4.69 17.80
C ASN A 106 2.25 3.54 16.89
N GLU A 107 1.22 2.82 17.30
CA GLU A 107 0.60 1.77 16.48
C GLU A 107 -0.10 2.37 15.26
N LEU A 108 -0.83 3.46 15.44
CA LEU A 108 -1.41 4.19 14.31
C LEU A 108 -0.33 4.64 13.31
N ARG A 109 0.79 5.16 13.79
CA ARG A 109 1.94 5.52 12.95
C ARG A 109 2.51 4.33 12.18
N LYS A 110 2.57 3.14 12.80
CA LYS A 110 2.99 1.91 12.09
C LYS A 110 2.03 1.57 10.96
N ILE A 111 0.72 1.61 11.19
CA ILE A 111 -0.29 1.35 10.16
C ILE A 111 -0.15 2.35 9.00
N ILE A 112 0.02 3.64 9.31
CA ILE A 112 0.25 4.66 8.27
C ILE A 112 1.53 4.36 7.48
N LYS A 113 2.63 3.95 8.13
CA LYS A 113 3.87 3.56 7.45
C LYS A 113 3.65 2.39 6.49
N ILE A 114 2.90 1.37 6.88
CA ILE A 114 2.57 0.23 6.01
C ILE A 114 1.80 0.69 4.76
N PHE A 115 0.79 1.55 4.95
CA PHE A 115 0.08 2.16 3.82
C PHE A 115 1.03 2.94 2.90
N GLN A 116 1.93 3.73 3.48
CA GLN A 116 2.94 4.50 2.73
C GLN A 116 3.90 3.59 1.97
N MET A 117 4.41 2.53 2.58
CA MET A 117 5.28 1.55 1.92
C MET A 117 4.66 1.00 0.64
N ARG A 118 3.35 0.74 0.65
CA ARG A 118 2.63 0.21 -0.51
C ARG A 118 2.30 1.27 -1.54
N PHE A 119 1.71 2.39 -1.14
CA PHE A 119 1.08 3.36 -2.05
C PHE A 119 1.84 4.67 -2.21
N ARG A 120 2.78 4.97 -1.31
CA ARG A 120 3.60 6.19 -1.30
C ARG A 120 5.05 5.93 -0.86
N PRO A 121 5.80 5.04 -1.52
CA PRO A 121 7.15 4.65 -1.07
C PRO A 121 8.20 5.76 -1.12
N ASN A 122 7.89 6.93 -1.68
CA ASN A 122 8.80 8.08 -1.76
C ASN A 122 8.97 8.85 -0.43
N LEU A 123 8.09 8.65 0.55
CA LEU A 123 8.17 9.23 1.88
C LEU A 123 7.42 8.38 2.89
N ILE A 124 8.15 7.66 3.75
CA ILE A 124 7.61 6.72 4.74
C ILE A 124 7.94 7.26 6.13
N ASP A 125 7.14 8.19 6.61
CA ASP A 125 7.35 8.88 7.89
C ASP A 125 6.30 8.54 8.96
N GLY A 126 5.23 7.83 8.59
CA GLY A 126 4.14 7.48 9.47
C GLY A 126 3.24 8.67 9.85
N LYS A 127 3.30 9.77 9.10
CA LYS A 127 2.45 10.93 9.29
C LYS A 127 1.36 10.98 8.22
N LEU A 128 0.15 11.31 8.65
CA LEU A 128 -0.94 11.56 7.71
C LEU A 128 -0.78 12.96 7.10
N ASP A 129 -0.58 13.01 5.80
CA ASP A 129 -0.61 14.23 5.00
C ASP A 129 -1.71 14.19 3.94
N LEU A 130 -1.92 15.28 3.22
CA LEU A 130 -2.92 15.36 2.17
C LEU A 130 -2.65 14.36 1.03
N GLU A 131 -1.37 14.02 0.74
CA GLU A 131 -1.04 13.01 -0.26
C GLU A 131 -1.58 11.62 0.16
N CYS A 132 -1.32 11.19 1.40
CA CYS A 132 -1.84 9.93 1.93
C CYS A 132 -3.37 9.89 1.93
N TYR A 133 -4.00 10.99 2.36
CA TYR A 133 -5.46 11.12 2.40
C TYR A 133 -6.09 10.95 1.01
N GLU A 134 -5.59 11.70 0.01
CA GLU A 134 -6.14 11.63 -1.35
C GLU A 134 -5.86 10.27 -2.02
N ILE A 135 -4.73 9.63 -1.73
CA ILE A 135 -4.48 8.26 -2.20
C ILE A 135 -5.52 7.29 -1.60
N ALA A 136 -5.74 7.31 -0.29
CA ALA A 136 -6.70 6.42 0.36
C ALA A 136 -8.13 6.64 -0.16
N LYS A 137 -8.54 7.90 -0.31
CA LYS A 137 -9.81 8.31 -0.89
C LYS A 137 -9.97 7.79 -2.32
N SER A 138 -8.96 7.96 -3.17
CA SER A 138 -8.97 7.48 -4.55
C SER A 138 -9.10 5.97 -4.64
N LEU A 139 -8.42 5.22 -3.77
CA LEU A 139 -8.51 3.76 -3.70
C LEU A 139 -9.90 3.30 -3.25
N TYR A 140 -10.47 3.98 -2.24
CA TYR A 140 -11.81 3.69 -1.73
C TYR A 140 -12.89 3.82 -2.82
N TYR A 141 -12.94 4.96 -3.52
CA TYR A 141 -13.93 5.17 -4.58
C TYR A 141 -13.73 4.30 -5.82
N ARG A 142 -12.57 3.70 -6.01
CA ARG A 142 -12.32 2.75 -7.10
C ARG A 142 -12.64 1.30 -6.74
N LYS A 143 -12.89 1.02 -5.47
CA LYS A 143 -13.34 -0.29 -5.00
C LYS A 143 -14.85 -0.49 -5.24
N GLN A 144 -15.59 0.61 -5.29
CA GLN A 144 -17.01 0.62 -5.65
C GLN A 144 -17.21 0.54 -7.17
#